data_3bdea47d7ecc1130f913bfe994670890
#
_entry.id   3bdea47d7ecc1130f913bfe994670890
#
_cell.length_a   1.000
_cell.length_b   1.000
_cell.length_c   1.000
_cell.angle_alpha   90.00
_cell.angle_beta   90.00
_cell.angle_gamma   90.00
#
_symmetry.space_group_name_H-M   'P 1'
#
loop_
_entity.id
_entity.type
_entity.pdbx_description
1 polymer ?
#
loop_
_entity_poly.entity_id
_entity_poly.type
_entity_poly.pdbx_seq_one_letter_code
_entity_poly.pdbx_strand_id
1 'polypeptide(L)'
;IPLILLAQDSNKNFEIIDGMQRLNAITSFILGEFPLEINNKSYYFDLDSMSKSKELKDSGDLQQNEPILDRSICVDIASYPIPISITEITNHDDIDNVFRRINSGGKHLSRQEIRQAGSLSHFATLVRNISSEIRGDRSSTDLLNLNDMHKISITNKLLKYGIKVDDLFWVKNSIIRREDVRESKDEELIAEILAFMIIDDVTRSSTNILDEFYGLNENDLSRFEELNSKISLYTVGKIESDFFKVFNLLKSLLDNANLSFNHLLFSDEKKEKIPRYFQIVFFSLYDLLINHNKVPKDLNQL
;
A
#
# COMPACT_ATOMS: atom_id res chain seq x y z
N ILE A 1 21.03 11.70 -9.33
CA ILE A 1 19.94 11.01 -8.57
C ILE A 1 19.98 11.53 -7.15
N PRO A 2 18.86 11.93 -6.55
CA PRO A 2 18.81 12.32 -5.14
C PRO A 2 19.25 11.19 -4.21
N LEU A 3 19.76 11.56 -3.05
CA LEU A 3 20.25 10.66 -2.01
C LEU A 3 19.18 9.64 -1.59
N ILE A 4 19.59 8.37 -1.44
CA ILE A 4 18.77 7.33 -0.82
C ILE A 4 19.13 7.26 0.65
N LEU A 5 18.13 7.26 1.53
CA LEU A 5 18.34 7.19 2.96
C LEU A 5 17.95 5.82 3.48
N LEU A 6 18.90 5.20 4.15
CA LEU A 6 18.73 3.91 4.82
C LEU A 6 18.89 4.07 6.33
N ALA A 7 18.13 3.29 7.07
CA ALA A 7 18.33 3.06 8.48
C ALA A 7 18.99 1.71 8.68
N GLN A 8 19.96 1.60 9.59
CA GLN A 8 20.57 0.34 9.95
C GLN A 8 20.15 -0.06 11.36
N ASP A 9 19.60 -1.27 11.50
CA ASP A 9 19.25 -1.85 12.79
C ASP A 9 20.46 -2.45 13.51
N SER A 10 20.25 -2.90 14.75
CA SER A 10 21.28 -3.55 15.58
C SER A 10 21.81 -4.87 14.98
N ASN A 11 21.07 -5.50 14.08
CA ASN A 11 21.43 -6.72 13.38
C ASN A 11 22.15 -6.44 12.04
N LYS A 12 22.47 -5.18 11.76
CA LYS A 12 23.07 -4.70 10.51
C LYS A 12 22.17 -4.87 9.26
N ASN A 13 20.87 -5.01 9.45
CA ASN A 13 19.92 -4.94 8.35
C ASN A 13 19.65 -3.48 8.00
N PHE A 14 19.27 -3.24 6.73
CA PHE A 14 18.94 -1.91 6.24
C PHE A 14 17.45 -1.80 5.95
N GLU A 15 16.85 -0.73 6.46
CA GLU A 15 15.49 -0.32 6.15
C GLU A 15 15.53 0.95 5.29
N ILE A 16 14.68 1.02 4.26
CA ILE A 16 14.62 2.19 3.38
C ILE A 16 13.73 3.25 4.02
N ILE A 17 14.33 4.36 4.43
CA ILE A 17 13.59 5.52 4.95
C ILE A 17 13.08 6.39 3.79
N ASP A 18 13.94 6.67 2.79
CA ASP A 18 13.56 7.43 1.60
C ASP A 18 14.26 6.90 0.36
N GLY A 19 13.58 6.95 -0.77
CA GLY A 19 14.11 6.55 -2.07
C GLY A 19 13.55 5.24 -2.61
N MET A 20 12.58 4.61 -1.93
CA MET A 20 11.97 3.35 -2.37
C MET A 20 11.43 3.44 -3.81
N GLN A 21 10.64 4.49 -4.13
CA GLN A 21 10.10 4.67 -5.48
C GLN A 21 11.20 4.86 -6.53
N ARG A 22 12.30 5.52 -6.17
CA ARG A 22 13.48 5.71 -7.06
C ARG A 22 14.19 4.40 -7.33
N LEU A 23 14.45 3.62 -6.28
CA LEU A 23 15.03 2.28 -6.42
C LEU A 23 14.14 1.36 -7.25
N ASN A 24 12.83 1.38 -6.98
CA ASN A 24 11.87 0.61 -7.73
C ASN A 24 11.88 1.00 -9.23
N ALA A 25 11.84 2.29 -9.55
CA ALA A 25 11.87 2.76 -10.94
C ALA A 25 13.16 2.33 -11.66
N ILE A 26 14.32 2.43 -11.00
CA ILE A 26 15.61 2.00 -11.55
C ILE A 26 15.61 0.49 -11.80
N THR A 27 15.18 -0.28 -10.81
CA THR A 27 15.15 -1.75 -10.91
C THR A 27 14.19 -2.21 -11.99
N SER A 28 12.97 -1.66 -12.04
CA SER A 28 11.98 -2.00 -13.05
C SER A 28 12.43 -1.66 -14.47
N PHE A 29 13.15 -0.54 -14.65
CA PHE A 29 13.76 -0.23 -15.94
C PHE A 29 14.84 -1.25 -16.33
N ILE A 30 15.75 -1.60 -15.41
CA ILE A 30 16.81 -2.60 -15.64
C ILE A 30 16.21 -3.99 -15.95
N LEU A 31 15.08 -4.33 -15.33
CA LEU A 31 14.38 -5.59 -15.60
C LEU A 31 13.52 -5.54 -16.88
N GLY A 32 13.54 -4.43 -17.61
CA GLY A 32 12.86 -4.27 -18.89
C GLY A 32 11.33 -4.15 -18.78
N GLU A 33 10.80 -3.77 -17.62
CA GLU A 33 9.35 -3.66 -17.37
C GLU A 33 8.73 -2.47 -18.10
N PHE A 34 9.50 -1.41 -18.34
CA PHE A 34 9.07 -0.25 -19.12
C PHE A 34 10.24 0.33 -19.92
N PRO A 35 9.95 0.99 -21.06
CA PRO A 35 10.97 1.61 -21.88
C PRO A 35 11.35 3.00 -21.40
N LEU A 36 12.56 3.44 -21.77
CA LEU A 36 13.00 4.83 -21.70
C LEU A 36 12.68 5.54 -23.02
N GLU A 37 12.03 6.69 -22.96
CA GLU A 37 11.77 7.52 -24.16
C GLU A 37 12.93 8.47 -24.43
N ILE A 38 13.53 8.33 -25.62
CA ILE A 38 14.59 9.21 -26.13
C ILE A 38 14.16 9.67 -27.53
N ASN A 39 14.03 10.98 -27.72
CA ASN A 39 13.63 11.57 -29.01
C ASN A 39 12.34 10.95 -29.60
N ASN A 40 11.31 10.79 -28.79
CA ASN A 40 10.02 10.18 -29.14
C ASN A 40 10.12 8.71 -29.60
N LYS A 41 11.17 8.01 -29.23
CA LYS A 41 11.32 6.57 -29.42
C LYS A 41 11.52 5.89 -28.07
N SER A 42 10.86 4.78 -27.89
CA SER A 42 10.93 3.98 -26.66
C SER A 42 12.01 2.91 -26.80
N TYR A 43 12.88 2.77 -25.81
CA TYR A 43 13.95 1.78 -25.77
C TYR A 43 13.96 1.05 -24.44
N TYR A 44 14.15 -0.27 -24.48
CA TYR A 44 14.28 -1.12 -23.30
C TYR A 44 15.74 -1.33 -22.92
N PHE A 45 15.98 -1.59 -21.63
CA PHE A 45 17.31 -1.92 -21.14
C PHE A 45 17.83 -3.21 -21.76
N ASP A 46 19.11 -3.23 -22.17
CA ASP A 46 19.80 -4.44 -22.62
C ASP A 46 20.11 -5.35 -21.44
N LEU A 47 19.36 -6.43 -21.29
CA LEU A 47 19.50 -7.38 -20.19
C LEU A 47 20.89 -8.04 -20.13
N ASP A 48 21.62 -8.07 -21.22
CA ASP A 48 23.01 -8.60 -21.25
C ASP A 48 24.04 -7.63 -20.67
N SER A 49 23.63 -6.39 -20.30
CA SER A 49 24.53 -5.38 -19.75
C SER A 49 24.85 -5.57 -18.26
N MET A 50 24.08 -6.39 -17.53
CA MET A 50 24.32 -6.72 -16.13
C MET A 50 24.24 -8.22 -15.90
N SER A 51 25.12 -8.74 -15.02
CA SER A 51 25.20 -10.18 -14.72
C SER A 51 23.87 -10.76 -14.24
N LYS A 52 23.15 -10.04 -13.34
CA LYS A 52 21.89 -10.55 -12.78
C LYS A 52 20.74 -10.51 -13.77
N SER A 53 20.58 -9.45 -14.55
CA SER A 53 19.54 -9.40 -15.59
C SER A 53 19.80 -10.42 -16.68
N LYS A 54 21.07 -10.66 -17.04
CA LYS A 54 21.46 -11.72 -17.97
C LYS A 54 21.12 -13.11 -17.43
N GLU A 55 21.44 -13.40 -16.18
CA GLU A 55 21.10 -14.68 -15.53
C GLU A 55 19.58 -14.95 -15.61
N LEU A 56 18.75 -13.94 -15.29
CA LEU A 56 17.30 -14.04 -15.35
C LEU A 56 16.78 -14.22 -16.79
N LYS A 57 17.45 -13.61 -17.77
CA LYS A 57 17.14 -13.81 -19.17
C LYS A 57 17.53 -15.23 -19.63
N ASP A 58 18.71 -15.70 -19.27
CA ASP A 58 19.21 -17.02 -19.63
C ASP A 58 18.41 -18.15 -18.99
N SER A 59 17.85 -17.93 -17.79
CA SER A 59 16.93 -18.86 -17.12
C SER A 59 15.50 -18.83 -17.68
N GLY A 60 15.16 -17.84 -18.50
CA GLY A 60 13.80 -17.66 -19.04
C GLY A 60 12.83 -16.91 -18.12
N ASP A 61 13.31 -16.43 -16.96
CA ASP A 61 12.52 -15.64 -16.02
C ASP A 61 12.24 -14.22 -16.53
N LEU A 62 13.12 -13.69 -17.41
CA LEU A 62 12.93 -12.42 -18.09
C LEU A 62 13.02 -12.59 -19.60
N GLN A 63 12.25 -11.79 -20.32
CA GLN A 63 12.33 -11.69 -21.78
C GLN A 63 12.87 -10.33 -22.19
N GLN A 64 13.78 -10.32 -23.17
CA GLN A 64 14.27 -9.09 -23.76
C GLN A 64 13.15 -8.43 -24.57
N ASN A 65 12.81 -7.20 -24.23
CA ASN A 65 11.89 -6.37 -25.00
C ASN A 65 12.65 -5.51 -26.01
N GLU A 66 12.01 -5.20 -27.14
CA GLU A 66 12.56 -4.41 -28.24
C GLU A 66 11.81 -3.08 -28.40
N PRO A 67 12.44 -2.04 -28.94
CA PRO A 67 13.86 -1.95 -29.34
C PRO A 67 14.79 -1.77 -28.14
N ILE A 68 16.01 -2.28 -28.24
CA ILE A 68 17.00 -2.28 -27.17
C ILE A 68 17.76 -0.94 -27.18
N LEU A 69 18.01 -0.39 -25.99
CA LEU A 69 18.87 0.75 -25.76
C LEU A 69 20.33 0.38 -26.03
N ASP A 70 21.12 1.33 -26.52
CA ASP A 70 22.55 1.10 -26.73
C ASP A 70 23.23 0.54 -25.46
N ARG A 71 24.01 -0.51 -25.66
CA ARG A 71 24.69 -1.23 -24.55
C ARG A 71 25.60 -0.33 -23.74
N SER A 72 26.29 0.63 -24.36
CA SER A 72 27.15 1.56 -23.64
C SER A 72 26.36 2.40 -22.64
N ILE A 73 25.17 2.88 -23.06
CA ILE A 73 24.27 3.65 -22.18
C ILE A 73 23.73 2.75 -21.04
N CYS A 74 23.40 1.49 -21.33
CA CYS A 74 22.95 0.55 -20.32
C CYS A 74 24.05 0.27 -19.28
N VAL A 75 25.30 0.12 -19.71
CA VAL A 75 26.45 -0.06 -18.82
C VAL A 75 26.68 1.18 -17.97
N ASP A 76 26.59 2.38 -18.54
CA ASP A 76 26.72 3.64 -17.80
C ASP A 76 25.63 3.78 -16.74
N ILE A 77 24.38 3.43 -17.06
CA ILE A 77 23.26 3.41 -16.11
C ILE A 77 23.53 2.40 -14.99
N ALA A 78 23.94 1.18 -15.34
CA ALA A 78 24.21 0.11 -14.37
C ALA A 78 25.39 0.42 -13.45
N SER A 79 26.36 1.17 -13.96
CA SER A 79 27.58 1.56 -13.21
C SER A 79 27.42 2.89 -12.47
N TYR A 80 26.26 3.54 -12.57
CA TYR A 80 26.05 4.84 -11.91
C TYR A 80 26.09 4.70 -10.39
N PRO A 81 26.97 5.43 -9.68
CA PRO A 81 27.06 5.37 -8.24
C PRO A 81 25.84 6.06 -7.61
N ILE A 82 24.99 5.28 -6.93
CA ILE A 82 23.85 5.83 -6.20
C ILE A 82 24.36 6.35 -4.85
N PRO A 83 24.20 7.65 -4.54
CA PRO A 83 24.56 8.18 -3.23
C PRO A 83 23.61 7.63 -2.16
N ILE A 84 24.16 7.02 -1.12
CA ILE A 84 23.42 6.44 -0.01
C ILE A 84 23.89 7.10 1.29
N SER A 85 22.94 7.53 2.11
CA SER A 85 23.20 7.89 3.50
C SER A 85 22.64 6.81 4.41
N ILE A 86 23.46 6.37 5.34
CA ILE A 86 23.07 5.37 6.33
C ILE A 86 23.04 6.04 7.69
N THR A 87 21.91 5.93 8.39
CA THR A 87 21.77 6.35 9.78
C THR A 87 21.63 5.12 10.67
N GLU A 88 22.40 5.08 11.76
CA GLU A 88 22.23 4.04 12.79
C GLU A 88 21.02 4.39 13.65
N ILE A 89 20.15 3.43 13.87
CA ILE A 89 18.96 3.61 14.66
C ILE A 89 19.21 3.05 16.04
N THR A 90 19.22 3.93 17.00
CA THR A 90 19.23 3.57 18.42
C THR A 90 17.83 3.54 19.01
N ASN A 91 16.88 4.25 18.39
CA ASN A 91 15.48 4.31 18.80
C ASN A 91 14.56 4.54 17.58
N HIS A 92 13.44 3.81 17.49
CA HIS A 92 12.50 3.92 16.37
C HIS A 92 11.86 5.32 16.25
N ASP A 93 11.72 6.06 17.33
CA ASP A 93 11.19 7.44 17.31
C ASP A 93 12.06 8.41 16.51
N ASP A 94 13.35 8.11 16.36
CA ASP A 94 14.29 8.94 15.58
C ASP A 94 14.06 8.79 14.07
N ILE A 95 13.61 7.62 13.59
CA ILE A 95 13.28 7.38 12.18
C ILE A 95 12.18 8.32 11.74
N ASP A 96 11.13 8.43 12.54
CA ASP A 96 9.96 9.24 12.27
C ASP A 96 10.31 10.73 12.14
N ASN A 97 11.17 11.22 13.03
CA ASN A 97 11.61 12.60 12.99
C ASN A 97 12.47 12.88 11.75
N VAL A 98 13.34 11.97 11.37
CA VAL A 98 14.16 12.09 10.17
C VAL A 98 13.30 12.04 8.91
N PHE A 99 12.36 11.08 8.84
CA PHE A 99 11.43 10.93 7.72
C PHE A 99 10.57 12.18 7.52
N ARG A 100 9.97 12.72 8.60
CA ARG A 100 9.16 13.94 8.56
C ARG A 100 9.96 15.15 8.05
N ARG A 101 11.22 15.32 8.50
CA ARG A 101 12.09 16.42 8.09
C ARG A 101 12.48 16.35 6.61
N ILE A 102 12.75 15.16 6.10
CA ILE A 102 13.14 14.97 4.70
C ILE A 102 11.96 15.20 3.76
N ASN A 103 10.78 14.68 4.11
CA ASN A 103 9.58 14.82 3.29
C ASN A 103 8.94 16.21 3.36
N SER A 104 9.33 17.06 4.31
CA SER A 104 8.83 18.44 4.41
C SER A 104 9.25 19.35 3.23
N GLY A 105 10.27 18.96 2.47
CA GLY A 105 10.79 19.74 1.32
C GLY A 105 10.53 19.16 -0.06
N GLY A 106 9.83 17.99 -0.15
CA GLY A 106 9.57 17.28 -1.40
C GLY A 106 8.14 17.40 -1.94
N LYS A 107 7.72 16.43 -2.74
CA LYS A 107 6.31 16.27 -3.14
C LYS A 107 5.49 16.06 -1.87
N HIS A 108 4.46 16.88 -1.67
CA HIS A 108 3.60 16.74 -0.49
C HIS A 108 3.03 15.32 -0.40
N LEU A 109 3.35 14.65 0.69
CA LEU A 109 2.70 13.40 1.06
C LEU A 109 1.20 13.64 1.26
N SER A 110 0.39 12.66 0.92
CA SER A 110 -1.01 12.65 1.31
C SER A 110 -1.11 12.64 2.85
N ARG A 111 -2.25 13.05 3.38
CA ARG A 111 -2.44 13.08 4.83
C ARG A 111 -2.34 11.68 5.45
N GLN A 112 -2.76 10.66 4.73
CA GLN A 112 -2.63 9.27 5.20
C GLN A 112 -1.18 8.78 5.18
N GLU A 113 -0.41 9.12 4.16
CA GLU A 113 1.02 8.83 4.13
C GLU A 113 1.76 9.49 5.32
N ILE A 114 1.39 10.73 5.67
CA ILE A 114 1.94 11.42 6.86
C ILE A 114 1.60 10.67 8.14
N ARG A 115 0.35 10.19 8.29
CA ARG A 115 -0.08 9.41 9.46
C ARG A 115 0.70 8.11 9.59
N GLN A 116 0.83 7.39 8.49
CA GLN A 116 1.52 6.09 8.46
C GLN A 116 3.03 6.23 8.67
N ALA A 117 3.64 7.24 8.06
CA ALA A 117 5.08 7.44 8.08
C ALA A 117 5.68 7.67 9.46
N GLY A 118 4.88 8.08 10.42
CA GLY A 118 5.32 8.43 11.77
C GLY A 118 4.75 7.55 12.86
N SER A 119 4.01 6.49 12.54
CA SER A 119 3.32 5.72 13.56
C SER A 119 3.76 4.27 13.61
N LEU A 120 4.36 3.88 14.73
CA LEU A 120 4.67 2.49 15.10
C LEU A 120 3.58 1.89 16.00
N SER A 121 2.44 2.55 16.12
CA SER A 121 1.34 2.09 16.95
C SER A 121 0.78 0.76 16.42
N HIS A 122 0.21 -0.03 17.31
CA HIS A 122 -0.50 -1.26 16.94
C HIS A 122 -1.61 -0.99 15.91
N PHE A 123 -2.28 0.17 16.02
CA PHE A 123 -3.30 0.59 15.07
C PHE A 123 -2.72 0.83 13.68
N ALA A 124 -1.65 1.61 13.55
CA ALA A 124 -1.01 1.89 12.27
C ALA A 124 -0.48 0.60 11.61
N THR A 125 0.10 -0.30 12.41
CA THR A 125 0.57 -1.60 11.94
C THR A 125 -0.58 -2.45 11.41
N LEU A 126 -1.70 -2.50 12.15
CA LEU A 126 -2.89 -3.25 11.73
C LEU A 126 -3.49 -2.70 10.43
N VAL A 127 -3.62 -1.37 10.29
CA VAL A 127 -4.08 -0.72 9.05
C VAL A 127 -3.18 -1.11 7.88
N ARG A 128 -1.87 -1.03 8.07
CA ARG A 128 -0.86 -1.33 7.05
C ARG A 128 -0.92 -2.80 6.60
N ASN A 129 -1.01 -3.74 7.56
CA ASN A 129 -1.08 -5.16 7.27
C ASN A 129 -2.33 -5.52 6.46
N ILE A 130 -3.50 -5.05 6.89
CA ILE A 130 -4.76 -5.32 6.18
C ILE A 130 -4.76 -4.67 4.79
N SER A 131 -4.27 -3.44 4.67
CA SER A 131 -4.17 -2.76 3.36
C SER A 131 -3.26 -3.50 2.41
N SER A 132 -2.10 -3.95 2.91
CA SER A 132 -1.12 -4.72 2.15
C SER A 132 -1.68 -6.06 1.68
N GLU A 133 -2.40 -6.76 2.54
CA GLU A 133 -3.04 -8.03 2.16
C GLU A 133 -4.11 -7.85 1.08
N ILE A 134 -4.95 -6.81 1.19
CA ILE A 134 -5.97 -6.51 0.17
C ILE A 134 -5.33 -6.08 -1.16
N ARG A 135 -4.26 -5.31 -1.13
CA ARG A 135 -3.51 -4.91 -2.33
C ARG A 135 -2.72 -6.06 -2.94
N GLY A 136 -2.34 -7.06 -2.14
CA GLY A 136 -1.39 -8.11 -2.52
C GLY A 136 0.05 -7.61 -2.63
N ASP A 137 0.38 -6.53 -1.92
CA ASP A 137 1.74 -6.01 -1.79
C ASP A 137 2.43 -6.54 -0.52
N ARG A 138 3.73 -6.27 -0.40
CA ARG A 138 4.53 -6.67 0.77
C ARG A 138 5.04 -5.42 1.49
N SER A 139 4.13 -4.60 1.97
CA SER A 139 4.51 -3.26 2.44
C SER A 139 5.00 -3.18 3.87
N SER A 140 4.88 -4.22 4.70
CA SER A 140 4.84 -3.86 6.10
C SER A 140 6.02 -4.19 6.96
N THR A 141 6.90 -5.12 6.73
CA THR A 141 7.89 -5.43 7.77
C THR A 141 9.10 -6.22 7.31
N ASP A 142 9.07 -6.75 6.12
CA ASP A 142 10.15 -7.60 5.68
C ASP A 142 11.20 -6.76 4.95
N LEU A 143 12.46 -7.10 5.17
CA LEU A 143 13.56 -6.64 4.35
C LEU A 143 13.23 -6.91 2.89
N LEU A 144 12.91 -5.84 2.17
CA LEU A 144 12.59 -5.94 0.75
C LEU A 144 13.87 -6.20 -0.02
N ASN A 145 13.95 -7.37 -0.60
CA ASN A 145 14.96 -7.64 -1.60
C ASN A 145 14.72 -6.73 -2.81
N LEU A 146 15.79 -6.28 -3.44
CA LEU A 146 15.70 -5.45 -4.64
C LEU A 146 14.83 -6.11 -5.75
N ASN A 147 14.83 -7.43 -5.83
CA ASN A 147 14.01 -8.22 -6.75
C ASN A 147 12.50 -8.17 -6.46
N ASP A 148 12.11 -7.84 -5.24
CA ASP A 148 10.70 -7.77 -4.81
C ASP A 148 10.12 -6.35 -4.88
N MET A 149 10.94 -5.34 -5.21
CA MET A 149 10.52 -3.93 -5.27
C MET A 149 9.34 -3.70 -6.25
N HIS A 150 9.27 -4.46 -7.33
CA HIS A 150 8.18 -4.37 -8.29
C HIS A 150 6.82 -4.81 -7.71
N LYS A 151 6.81 -5.65 -6.68
CA LYS A 151 5.59 -6.16 -6.03
C LYS A 151 4.92 -5.14 -5.11
N ILE A 152 5.64 -4.08 -4.72
CA ILE A 152 5.12 -3.01 -3.87
C ILE A 152 4.80 -1.74 -4.63
N SER A 153 5.12 -1.68 -5.91
CA SER A 153 4.86 -0.52 -6.74
C SER A 153 3.45 -0.53 -7.31
N ILE A 154 2.74 0.58 -7.15
CA ILE A 154 1.42 0.77 -7.76
C ILE A 154 1.61 1.29 -9.17
N THR A 155 1.15 0.50 -10.16
CA THR A 155 1.38 0.81 -11.56
C THR A 155 0.52 1.92 -12.11
N ASN A 156 0.99 2.50 -13.20
CA ASN A 156 0.19 3.25 -14.16
C ASN A 156 -0.32 2.28 -15.28
N LYS A 157 -1.43 2.62 -15.97
CA LYS A 157 -1.94 1.86 -17.13
C LYS A 157 -0.89 1.63 -18.22
N LEU A 158 0.02 2.58 -18.38
CA LEU A 158 1.10 2.54 -19.37
C LEU A 158 2.27 1.64 -18.95
N LEU A 159 2.39 1.35 -17.68
CA LEU A 159 3.47 0.54 -17.12
C LEU A 159 2.94 -0.86 -16.84
N LYS A 160 3.65 -1.88 -17.28
CA LYS A 160 3.23 -3.29 -17.16
C LYS A 160 3.82 -4.00 -15.93
N TYR A 161 4.35 -3.25 -14.99
CA TYR A 161 4.98 -3.79 -13.78
C TYR A 161 4.21 -3.40 -12.52
N GLY A 162 4.43 -4.16 -11.44
CA GLY A 162 3.86 -3.89 -10.12
C GLY A 162 2.41 -4.35 -10.00
N ILE A 163 1.73 -3.82 -8.99
CA ILE A 163 0.34 -4.13 -8.71
C ILE A 163 -0.56 -3.41 -9.70
N LYS A 164 -1.38 -4.14 -10.42
CA LYS A 164 -2.36 -3.57 -11.33
C LYS A 164 -3.48 -2.89 -10.54
N VAL A 165 -3.43 -1.57 -10.47
CA VAL A 165 -4.37 -0.77 -9.67
C VAL A 165 -5.82 -0.98 -10.10
N ASP A 166 -6.07 -1.20 -11.39
CA ASP A 166 -7.42 -1.42 -11.90
C ASP A 166 -8.01 -2.77 -11.42
N ASP A 167 -7.17 -3.75 -11.07
CA ASP A 167 -7.59 -5.08 -10.57
C ASP A 167 -7.79 -5.09 -9.05
N LEU A 168 -7.37 -4.04 -8.34
CA LEU A 168 -7.58 -3.93 -6.91
C LEU A 168 -9.07 -3.93 -6.59
N PHE A 169 -9.45 -4.63 -5.52
CA PHE A 169 -10.85 -4.72 -5.07
C PHE A 169 -11.53 -3.34 -4.99
N TRP A 170 -10.83 -2.36 -4.45
CA TRP A 170 -11.33 -1.01 -4.26
C TRP A 170 -11.69 -0.29 -5.55
N VAL A 171 -10.80 -0.40 -6.56
CA VAL A 171 -10.96 0.27 -7.86
C VAL A 171 -11.91 -0.50 -8.75
N LYS A 172 -11.77 -1.83 -8.82
CA LYS A 172 -12.65 -2.72 -9.59
C LYS A 172 -14.13 -2.55 -9.19
N ASN A 173 -14.38 -2.29 -7.92
CA ASN A 173 -15.72 -2.11 -7.36
C ASN A 173 -16.17 -0.63 -7.30
N SER A 174 -15.39 0.31 -7.85
CA SER A 174 -15.68 1.75 -7.85
C SER A 174 -15.86 2.36 -6.45
N ILE A 175 -15.31 1.71 -5.42
CA ILE A 175 -15.37 2.20 -4.04
C ILE A 175 -14.52 3.44 -3.90
N ILE A 176 -13.28 3.39 -4.40
CA ILE A 176 -12.38 4.55 -4.56
C ILE A 176 -11.80 4.54 -5.97
N ARG A 177 -11.21 5.66 -6.37
CA ARG A 177 -10.57 5.81 -7.68
C ARG A 177 -9.11 5.35 -7.63
N ARG A 178 -8.55 5.15 -8.79
CA ARG A 178 -7.14 4.82 -9.00
C ARG A 178 -6.19 5.86 -8.37
N GLU A 179 -6.50 7.13 -8.55
CA GLU A 179 -5.73 8.24 -7.99
C GLU A 179 -5.77 8.23 -6.46
N ASP A 180 -6.92 7.88 -5.88
CA ASP A 180 -7.12 7.78 -4.44
C ASP A 180 -6.21 6.68 -3.82
N VAL A 181 -5.97 5.56 -4.52
CA VAL A 181 -5.06 4.50 -4.04
C VAL A 181 -3.61 5.01 -3.96
N ARG A 182 -3.20 5.87 -4.89
CA ARG A 182 -1.87 6.49 -4.88
C ARG A 182 -1.67 7.48 -3.74
N GLU A 183 -2.76 7.98 -3.18
CA GLU A 183 -2.79 8.86 -2.02
C GLU A 183 -3.08 8.07 -0.72
N SER A 184 -2.97 6.74 -0.76
CA SER A 184 -3.28 5.84 0.37
C SER A 184 -4.69 6.01 0.95
N LYS A 185 -5.68 6.36 0.11
CA LYS A 185 -7.07 6.52 0.55
C LYS A 185 -7.74 5.19 0.91
N ASP A 186 -7.26 4.09 0.39
CA ASP A 186 -7.67 2.75 0.82
C ASP A 186 -7.21 2.45 2.25
N GLU A 187 -6.01 2.88 2.65
CA GLU A 187 -5.56 2.81 4.05
C GLU A 187 -6.39 3.71 4.96
N GLU A 188 -6.73 4.93 4.49
CA GLU A 188 -7.64 5.83 5.22
C GLU A 188 -9.00 5.17 5.45
N LEU A 189 -9.57 4.53 4.42
CA LEU A 189 -10.84 3.80 4.51
C LEU A 189 -10.76 2.62 5.50
N ILE A 190 -9.67 1.85 5.46
CA ILE A 190 -9.45 0.75 6.40
C ILE A 190 -9.27 1.28 7.82
N ALA A 191 -8.53 2.37 8.02
CA ALA A 191 -8.37 3.00 9.31
C ALA A 191 -9.71 3.43 9.91
N GLU A 192 -10.61 4.01 9.10
CA GLU A 192 -11.96 4.36 9.51
C GLU A 192 -12.79 3.14 9.93
N ILE A 193 -12.70 2.06 9.17
CA ILE A 193 -13.42 0.80 9.47
C ILE A 193 -12.89 0.18 10.77
N LEU A 194 -11.58 0.08 10.93
CA LEU A 194 -10.97 -0.49 12.11
C LEU A 194 -11.26 0.33 13.37
N ALA A 195 -11.22 1.66 13.27
CA ALA A 195 -11.58 2.51 14.38
C ALA A 195 -13.03 2.26 14.84
N PHE A 196 -13.97 2.10 13.89
CA PHE A 196 -15.35 1.72 14.20
C PHE A 196 -15.43 0.34 14.87
N MET A 197 -14.71 -0.65 14.38
CA MET A 197 -14.73 -2.01 14.96
C MET A 197 -14.20 -2.06 16.40
N ILE A 198 -13.27 -1.17 16.74
CA ILE A 198 -12.54 -1.20 18.03
C ILE A 198 -13.18 -0.25 19.06
N ILE A 199 -13.66 0.90 18.60
CA ILE A 199 -14.26 1.93 19.46
C ILE A 199 -15.74 2.04 19.12
N ASP A 200 -16.62 1.71 20.06
CA ASP A 200 -18.07 1.68 19.87
C ASP A 200 -18.71 3.03 19.50
N ASP A 201 -17.95 4.13 19.58
CA ASP A 201 -18.44 5.50 19.40
C ASP A 201 -17.64 6.27 18.34
N VAL A 202 -17.70 5.85 17.08
CA VAL A 202 -17.17 6.63 15.96
C VAL A 202 -18.30 7.38 15.25
N THR A 203 -18.59 8.54 15.75
CA THR A 203 -19.74 9.33 15.30
C THR A 203 -19.62 9.96 13.92
N ARG A 204 -18.47 10.37 13.50
CA ARG A 204 -18.18 10.84 12.11
C ARG A 204 -16.70 10.72 11.84
N SER A 205 -16.34 9.94 10.85
CA SER A 205 -14.99 10.00 10.32
C SER A 205 -14.72 11.40 9.79
N SER A 206 -13.75 12.07 10.38
CA SER A 206 -13.21 13.32 9.91
C SER A 206 -11.70 13.21 9.87
N THR A 207 -11.09 14.00 9.02
CA THR A 207 -9.63 14.03 8.90
C THR A 207 -8.95 14.28 10.24
N ASN A 208 -9.53 15.11 11.09
CA ASN A 208 -8.97 15.44 12.41
C ASN A 208 -9.07 14.24 13.38
N ILE A 209 -10.17 13.50 13.36
CA ILE A 209 -10.35 12.32 14.21
C ILE A 209 -9.33 11.22 13.85
N LEU A 210 -9.07 11.03 12.56
CA LEU A 210 -8.03 10.09 12.16
C LEU A 210 -6.64 10.53 12.62
N ASP A 211 -6.33 11.83 12.57
CA ASP A 211 -5.08 12.35 13.11
C ASP A 211 -4.93 12.07 14.60
N GLU A 212 -6.04 12.18 15.38
CA GLU A 212 -6.07 11.83 16.80
C GLU A 212 -5.79 10.32 17.01
N PHE A 213 -6.38 9.43 16.20
CA PHE A 213 -6.12 7.98 16.30
C PHE A 213 -4.66 7.60 15.98
N TYR A 214 -3.98 8.38 15.16
CA TYR A 214 -2.56 8.19 14.87
C TYR A 214 -1.62 8.94 15.81
N GLY A 215 -2.15 9.67 16.80
CA GLY A 215 -1.36 10.41 17.77
C GLY A 215 -0.66 11.65 17.20
N LEU A 216 -1.20 12.22 16.12
CA LEU A 216 -0.66 13.46 15.53
C LEU A 216 -1.09 14.73 16.28
N ASN A 217 -2.06 14.63 17.18
CA ASN A 217 -2.46 15.71 18.06
C ASN A 217 -1.69 15.61 19.37
N GLU A 218 -0.52 16.22 19.46
CA GLU A 218 0.35 16.17 20.64
C GLU A 218 -0.31 16.75 21.90
N ASN A 219 -1.34 17.57 21.77
CA ASN A 219 -2.05 18.19 22.89
C ASN A 219 -3.15 17.28 23.48
N ASP A 220 -3.60 16.27 22.73
CA ASP A 220 -4.63 15.32 23.19
C ASP A 220 -4.38 13.94 22.58
N LEU A 221 -3.81 13.05 23.36
CA LEU A 221 -3.53 11.67 23.00
C LEU A 221 -4.59 10.68 23.50
N SER A 222 -5.69 11.16 24.08
CA SER A 222 -6.70 10.30 24.72
C SER A 222 -7.26 9.23 23.79
N ARG A 223 -7.61 9.59 22.57
CA ARG A 223 -8.13 8.64 21.56
C ARG A 223 -7.08 7.67 21.03
N PHE A 224 -5.84 8.13 20.89
CA PHE A 224 -4.73 7.28 20.54
C PHE A 224 -4.46 6.22 21.60
N GLU A 225 -4.42 6.60 22.86
CA GLU A 225 -4.21 5.70 24.00
C GLU A 225 -5.37 4.72 24.17
N GLU A 226 -6.62 5.20 24.08
CA GLU A 226 -7.81 4.36 24.14
C GLU A 226 -7.78 3.29 23.06
N LEU A 227 -7.55 3.68 21.79
CA LEU A 227 -7.54 2.78 20.65
C LEU A 227 -6.45 1.72 20.79
N ASN A 228 -5.21 2.11 21.08
CA ASN A 228 -4.10 1.17 21.22
C ASN A 228 -4.24 0.26 22.45
N SER A 229 -4.83 0.76 23.55
CA SER A 229 -5.17 -0.03 24.73
C SER A 229 -6.21 -1.11 24.37
N LYS A 230 -7.27 -0.76 23.66
CA LYS A 230 -8.29 -1.72 23.20
C LYS A 230 -7.71 -2.76 22.24
N ILE A 231 -6.83 -2.37 21.31
CA ILE A 231 -6.15 -3.32 20.42
C ILE A 231 -5.29 -4.30 21.23
N SER A 232 -4.61 -3.86 22.26
CA SER A 232 -3.80 -4.72 23.12
C SER A 232 -4.65 -5.71 23.93
N LEU A 233 -5.87 -5.35 24.28
CA LEU A 233 -6.84 -6.21 24.97
C LEU A 233 -7.49 -7.23 24.02
N TYR A 234 -7.86 -6.80 22.82
CA TYR A 234 -8.31 -7.67 21.75
C TYR A 234 -7.08 -8.08 20.95
N THR A 235 -6.58 -9.27 21.07
CA THR A 235 -5.41 -9.69 20.29
C THR A 235 -5.52 -9.21 18.84
N VAL A 236 -4.47 -8.58 18.31
CA VAL A 236 -4.40 -8.03 16.94
C VAL A 236 -4.98 -9.03 15.92
N GLY A 237 -4.62 -10.32 16.03
CA GLY A 237 -5.09 -11.36 15.15
C GLY A 237 -6.61 -11.60 15.20
N LYS A 238 -7.30 -11.27 16.30
CA LYS A 238 -8.76 -11.36 16.34
C LYS A 238 -9.42 -10.24 15.52
N ILE A 239 -8.96 -9.02 15.66
CA ILE A 239 -9.50 -7.87 14.90
C ILE A 239 -9.31 -8.11 13.41
N GLU A 240 -8.12 -8.54 13.01
CA GLU A 240 -7.79 -8.90 11.63
C GLU A 240 -8.68 -10.03 11.10
N SER A 241 -8.82 -11.11 11.87
CA SER A 241 -9.72 -12.23 11.54
C SER A 241 -11.17 -11.78 11.37
N ASP A 242 -11.68 -10.94 12.27
CA ASP A 242 -13.06 -10.45 12.20
C ASP A 242 -13.27 -9.50 11.01
N PHE A 243 -12.29 -8.65 10.71
CA PHE A 243 -12.29 -7.83 9.50
C PHE A 243 -12.37 -8.70 8.24
N PHE A 244 -11.48 -9.67 8.09
CA PHE A 244 -11.45 -10.52 6.90
C PHE A 244 -12.64 -11.46 6.79
N LYS A 245 -13.28 -11.87 7.87
CA LYS A 245 -14.56 -12.60 7.80
C LYS A 245 -15.62 -11.78 7.08
N VAL A 246 -15.77 -10.50 7.43
CA VAL A 246 -16.76 -9.60 6.81
C VAL A 246 -16.34 -9.26 5.38
N PHE A 247 -15.09 -8.91 5.17
CA PHE A 247 -14.55 -8.56 3.85
C PHE A 247 -14.68 -9.70 2.85
N ASN A 248 -14.28 -10.92 3.23
CA ASN A 248 -14.35 -12.10 2.38
C ASN A 248 -15.79 -12.54 2.10
N LEU A 249 -16.70 -12.38 3.07
CA LEU A 249 -18.11 -12.61 2.83
C LEU A 249 -18.64 -11.66 1.76
N LEU A 250 -18.39 -10.34 1.91
CA LEU A 250 -18.83 -9.34 0.93
C LEU A 250 -18.24 -9.62 -0.46
N LYS A 251 -16.95 -9.93 -0.52
CA LYS A 251 -16.28 -10.31 -1.77
C LYS A 251 -16.93 -11.54 -2.41
N SER A 252 -17.20 -12.59 -1.62
CA SER A 252 -17.85 -13.82 -2.11
C SER A 252 -19.25 -13.55 -2.62
N LEU A 253 -20.02 -12.69 -1.97
CA LEU A 253 -21.35 -12.28 -2.43
C LEU A 253 -21.30 -11.58 -3.79
N LEU A 254 -20.36 -10.66 -3.98
CA LEU A 254 -20.16 -9.95 -5.26
C LEU A 254 -19.70 -10.91 -6.37
N ASP A 255 -18.75 -11.79 -6.07
CA ASP A 255 -18.21 -12.76 -7.03
C ASP A 255 -19.29 -13.78 -7.45
N ASN A 256 -20.09 -14.31 -6.51
CA ASN A 256 -21.18 -15.23 -6.81
C ASN A 256 -22.32 -14.60 -7.64
N ALA A 257 -22.64 -13.35 -7.34
CA ALA A 257 -23.64 -12.61 -8.10
C ALA A 257 -23.12 -12.08 -9.45
N ASN A 258 -21.80 -12.17 -9.68
CA ASN A 258 -21.10 -11.55 -10.81
C ASN A 258 -21.41 -10.05 -10.92
N LEU A 259 -21.45 -9.36 -9.79
CA LEU A 259 -21.74 -7.93 -9.68
C LEU A 259 -20.53 -7.17 -9.12
N SER A 260 -20.36 -5.93 -9.53
CA SER A 260 -19.52 -4.99 -8.78
C SER A 260 -20.31 -4.42 -7.60
N PHE A 261 -19.59 -3.92 -6.59
CA PHE A 261 -20.23 -3.27 -5.43
C PHE A 261 -21.11 -2.08 -5.83
N ASN A 262 -20.72 -1.37 -6.89
CA ASN A 262 -21.50 -0.26 -7.43
C ASN A 262 -22.83 -0.75 -8.00
N HIS A 263 -22.84 -1.83 -8.78
CA HIS A 263 -24.05 -2.42 -9.36
C HIS A 263 -24.97 -3.06 -8.30
N LEU A 264 -24.42 -3.51 -7.17
CA LEU A 264 -25.21 -3.99 -6.05
C LEU A 264 -26.13 -2.89 -5.48
N LEU A 265 -25.65 -1.65 -5.50
CA LEU A 265 -26.36 -0.52 -4.87
C LEU A 265 -27.18 0.32 -5.85
N PHE A 266 -26.80 0.34 -7.12
CA PHE A 266 -27.38 1.24 -8.12
C PHE A 266 -27.67 0.48 -9.41
N SER A 267 -28.83 0.72 -10.00
CA SER A 267 -29.23 0.15 -11.30
C SER A 267 -28.33 0.60 -12.44
N ASP A 268 -27.89 1.86 -12.38
CA ASP A 268 -26.92 2.43 -13.31
C ASP A 268 -25.61 2.68 -12.61
N GLU A 269 -24.49 2.30 -13.23
CA GLU A 269 -23.16 2.47 -12.64
C GLU A 269 -22.91 3.95 -12.35
N LYS A 270 -22.72 4.29 -11.08
CA LYS A 270 -22.27 5.62 -10.70
C LYS A 270 -20.79 5.80 -11.05
N LYS A 271 -20.48 6.86 -11.77
CA LYS A 271 -19.12 7.27 -12.08
C LYS A 271 -18.37 7.86 -10.86
N GLU A 272 -19.08 8.11 -9.77
CA GLU A 272 -18.52 8.66 -8.54
C GLU A 272 -18.05 7.56 -7.60
N LYS A 273 -17.02 7.87 -6.80
CA LYS A 273 -16.55 6.99 -5.74
C LYS A 273 -17.60 6.87 -4.62
N ILE A 274 -17.70 5.68 -4.02
CA ILE A 274 -18.74 5.34 -3.06
C ILE A 274 -18.22 4.77 -1.72
N PRO A 275 -17.15 5.30 -1.13
CA PRO A 275 -16.54 4.72 0.08
C PRO A 275 -17.50 4.69 1.27
N ARG A 276 -18.39 5.69 1.41
CA ARG A 276 -19.39 5.74 2.47
C ARG A 276 -20.40 4.61 2.40
N TYR A 277 -20.87 4.27 1.21
CA TYR A 277 -21.78 3.15 1.04
C TYR A 277 -21.12 1.83 1.38
N PHE A 278 -19.82 1.68 1.02
CA PHE A 278 -19.04 0.51 1.42
C PHE A 278 -18.94 0.38 2.94
N GLN A 279 -18.64 1.47 3.65
CA GLN A 279 -18.61 1.48 5.11
C GLN A 279 -19.94 1.05 5.72
N ILE A 280 -21.06 1.60 5.24
CA ILE A 280 -22.39 1.26 5.76
C ILE A 280 -22.69 -0.23 5.58
N VAL A 281 -22.43 -0.78 4.40
CA VAL A 281 -22.64 -2.22 4.13
C VAL A 281 -21.70 -3.06 4.99
N PHE A 282 -20.42 -2.68 5.08
CA PHE A 282 -19.45 -3.39 5.90
C PHE A 282 -19.87 -3.41 7.37
N PHE A 283 -20.26 -2.28 7.94
CA PHE A 283 -20.70 -2.17 9.33
C PHE A 283 -21.96 -2.98 9.60
N SER A 284 -22.91 -2.98 8.67
CA SER A 284 -24.13 -3.81 8.79
C SER A 284 -23.81 -5.29 8.78
N LEU A 285 -22.90 -5.73 7.92
CA LEU A 285 -22.45 -7.12 7.89
C LEU A 285 -21.60 -7.48 9.13
N TYR A 286 -20.75 -6.57 9.60
CA TYR A 286 -19.98 -6.75 10.83
C TYR A 286 -20.90 -6.97 12.03
N ASP A 287 -21.91 -6.13 12.19
CA ASP A 287 -22.89 -6.26 13.28
C ASP A 287 -23.63 -7.60 13.23
N LEU A 288 -24.10 -7.99 12.05
CA LEU A 288 -24.80 -9.26 11.87
C LEU A 288 -23.89 -10.48 12.14
N LEU A 289 -22.70 -10.50 11.55
CA LEU A 289 -21.81 -11.66 11.62
C LEU A 289 -21.09 -11.78 12.96
N ILE A 290 -20.57 -10.67 13.47
CA ILE A 290 -19.67 -10.69 14.63
C ILE A 290 -20.44 -10.47 15.91
N ASN A 291 -21.26 -9.40 15.98
CA ASN A 291 -21.99 -9.08 17.19
C ASN A 291 -23.19 -10.00 17.43
N HIS A 292 -23.91 -10.36 16.36
CA HIS A 292 -25.11 -11.21 16.45
C HIS A 292 -24.90 -12.65 16.04
N ASN A 293 -23.70 -13.03 15.61
CA ASN A 293 -23.32 -14.39 15.17
C ASN A 293 -24.30 -15.00 14.13
N LYS A 294 -24.81 -14.14 13.22
CA LYS A 294 -25.72 -14.57 12.15
C LYS A 294 -24.91 -14.93 10.91
N VAL A 295 -25.18 -16.09 10.34
CA VAL A 295 -24.56 -16.55 9.09
C VAL A 295 -25.61 -16.53 7.98
N PRO A 296 -25.27 -16.08 6.75
CA PRO A 296 -26.17 -16.19 5.61
C PRO A 296 -26.57 -17.63 5.35
N LYS A 297 -27.86 -17.89 5.08
CA LYS A 297 -28.34 -19.24 4.81
C LYS A 297 -27.97 -19.73 3.42
N ASP A 298 -27.94 -18.81 2.45
CA ASP A 298 -27.61 -19.10 1.06
C ASP A 298 -26.91 -17.86 0.46
N LEU A 299 -25.69 -18.08 -0.04
CA LEU A 299 -24.89 -17.03 -0.69
C LEU A 299 -25.31 -16.78 -2.15
N ASN A 300 -26.24 -17.60 -2.69
CA ASN A 300 -26.70 -17.50 -4.08
C ASN A 300 -28.05 -16.79 -4.22
N GLN A 301 -28.66 -16.36 -3.12
CA GLN A 301 -29.94 -15.64 -3.10
C GLN A 301 -29.70 -14.14 -2.88
N LEU A 302 -29.01 -13.50 -3.81
CA LEU A 302 -28.91 -12.04 -3.88
C LEU A 302 -29.70 -11.54 -5.08
#